data_853dfb939fd50f06c2c327fbf32ec566
#
_entry.id   853dfb939fd50f06c2c327fbf32ec566
#
_cell.length_a   1.000
_cell.length_b   1.000
_cell.length_c   1.000
_cell.angle_alpha   90.00
_cell.angle_beta   90.00
_cell.angle_gamma   90.00
#
_symmetry.space_group_name_H-M   'P 1'
#
loop_
_entity.id
_entity.type
_entity.pdbx_description
1 polymer ?
#
loop_
_entity_poly.entity_id
_entity_poly.type
_entity_poly.pdbx_seq_one_letter_code
_entity_poly.pdbx_strand_id
1 'polypeptide(L)'
;MAYVGQKPADKALTSDDIEDGSILNADINSSAAIATSKLASNSININGSAISLGGSVTTATLPTVTGVTPATITNDATTITITGTNFSSAIPQVEALNPSTGIYYTANSVSYSSATSITANFTLTVDASYKIIVTNPDTGSSGISSSALLTVSDAPTFSTGAGSLGTVAAGASVSLDVDASSDSTVAFSETTSVLTSNSNTPASTMNLTLNSSTGAITGTAPSPTSGTTYNFTLRATDAESQTVDRAFSITVSVGATGGGQFN
;
A
#
# COMPACT_ATOMS: atom_id res chain seq x y z
N MET A 1 -95.45 -23.20 -1.75
CA MET A 1 -94.97 -23.12 -0.39
C MET A 1 -93.91 -22.06 -0.35
N ALA A 2 -94.13 -20.94 0.37
CA ALA A 2 -93.09 -19.92 0.55
C ALA A 2 -92.06 -20.48 1.56
N TYR A 3 -90.79 -20.56 1.18
CA TYR A 3 -89.74 -20.86 2.07
C TYR A 3 -89.56 -19.66 3.00
N VAL A 4 -90.02 -19.81 4.24
CA VAL A 4 -89.69 -18.85 5.30
C VAL A 4 -88.34 -19.22 5.86
N GLY A 5 -87.31 -18.81 5.13
CA GLY A 5 -85.96 -18.85 5.68
C GLY A 5 -85.92 -17.90 6.87
N GLN A 6 -85.58 -18.40 8.03
CA GLN A 6 -85.18 -17.55 9.14
C GLN A 6 -83.98 -16.70 8.71
N LYS A 7 -84.11 -15.38 8.84
CA LYS A 7 -83.05 -14.46 8.72
C LYS A 7 -81.93 -14.97 9.63
N PRO A 8 -80.70 -15.17 9.14
CA PRO A 8 -79.58 -15.52 10.05
C PRO A 8 -79.58 -14.52 11.20
N ALA A 9 -79.52 -15.00 12.41
CA ALA A 9 -79.39 -14.13 13.56
C ALA A 9 -78.19 -13.20 13.37
N ASP A 10 -78.36 -11.90 13.65
CA ASP A 10 -77.28 -10.90 13.69
C ASP A 10 -76.31 -11.19 14.84
N LYS A 11 -75.94 -12.47 15.02
CA LYS A 11 -74.90 -12.88 16.00
C LYS A 11 -73.55 -12.69 15.34
N ALA A 12 -72.77 -11.81 15.94
CA ALA A 12 -71.36 -11.69 15.53
C ALA A 12 -70.66 -13.06 15.68
N LEU A 13 -69.99 -13.50 14.64
CA LEU A 13 -69.15 -14.72 14.68
C LEU A 13 -68.06 -14.54 15.74
N THR A 14 -67.95 -15.53 16.61
CA THR A 14 -66.89 -15.65 17.59
C THR A 14 -65.86 -16.69 17.13
N SER A 15 -64.69 -16.75 17.80
CA SER A 15 -63.67 -17.77 17.48
C SER A 15 -64.22 -19.20 17.56
N ASP A 16 -65.20 -19.47 18.42
CA ASP A 16 -65.81 -20.81 18.61
C ASP A 16 -66.74 -21.19 17.42
N ASP A 17 -67.15 -20.26 16.62
CA ASP A 17 -68.00 -20.49 15.45
C ASP A 17 -67.13 -20.84 14.19
N ILE A 18 -65.79 -20.75 14.28
CA ILE A 18 -64.85 -21.05 13.22
C ILE A 18 -63.93 -22.19 13.64
N GLU A 19 -64.00 -23.29 12.91
CA GLU A 19 -63.18 -24.45 13.18
C GLU A 19 -61.72 -24.17 12.93
N ASP A 20 -60.83 -24.59 13.84
CA ASP A 20 -59.37 -24.41 13.72
C ASP A 20 -58.87 -24.98 12.39
N GLY A 21 -58.11 -24.18 11.65
CA GLY A 21 -57.55 -24.56 10.35
C GLY A 21 -58.53 -24.51 9.19
N SER A 22 -59.79 -24.06 9.41
CA SER A 22 -60.76 -23.90 8.34
C SER A 22 -60.51 -22.67 7.43
N ILE A 23 -59.83 -21.62 7.96
CA ILE A 23 -59.42 -20.44 7.20
C ILE A 23 -58.10 -20.71 6.51
N LEU A 24 -58.12 -20.91 5.21
CA LEU A 24 -56.96 -21.14 4.38
C LEU A 24 -56.42 -19.83 3.77
N ASN A 25 -55.19 -19.86 3.27
CA ASN A 25 -54.60 -18.69 2.61
C ASN A 25 -55.44 -18.16 1.44
N ALA A 26 -56.17 -19.03 0.76
CA ALA A 26 -57.08 -18.66 -0.33
C ALA A 26 -58.32 -17.87 0.14
N ASP A 27 -58.70 -18.01 1.43
CA ASP A 27 -59.85 -17.35 2.03
C ASP A 27 -59.51 -15.93 2.47
N ILE A 28 -58.21 -15.59 2.52
CA ILE A 28 -57.75 -14.25 2.86
C ILE A 28 -57.54 -13.44 1.61
N ASN A 29 -58.31 -12.35 1.49
CA ASN A 29 -58.16 -11.44 0.36
C ASN A 29 -56.71 -10.90 0.28
N SER A 30 -56.10 -10.92 -0.90
CA SER A 30 -54.73 -10.44 -1.10
C SER A 30 -54.54 -8.97 -0.72
N SER A 31 -55.61 -8.17 -0.64
CA SER A 31 -55.60 -6.78 -0.19
C SER A 31 -56.03 -6.61 1.26
N ALA A 32 -56.19 -7.72 2.03
CA ALA A 32 -56.54 -7.63 3.44
C ALA A 32 -55.41 -7.00 4.23
N ALA A 33 -55.66 -5.84 4.84
CA ALA A 33 -54.68 -5.14 5.71
C ALA A 33 -54.69 -5.80 7.09
N ILE A 34 -54.09 -7.00 7.21
CA ILE A 34 -53.94 -7.68 8.49
C ILE A 34 -52.88 -6.99 9.34
N ALA A 35 -53.29 -6.36 10.45
CA ALA A 35 -52.36 -5.72 11.37
C ALA A 35 -51.36 -6.75 11.94
N THR A 36 -50.09 -6.42 12.01
CA THR A 36 -49.02 -7.30 12.55
C THR A 36 -49.30 -7.75 13.96
N SER A 37 -50.08 -6.98 14.75
CA SER A 37 -50.53 -7.36 16.10
C SER A 37 -51.46 -8.56 16.13
N LYS A 38 -52.02 -9.00 14.97
CA LYS A 38 -52.86 -10.19 14.83
C LYS A 38 -52.06 -11.45 14.48
N LEU A 39 -50.79 -11.32 14.22
CA LEU A 39 -49.92 -12.46 13.94
C LEU A 39 -49.32 -13.00 15.23
N ALA A 40 -49.31 -14.33 15.40
CA ALA A 40 -48.71 -15.00 16.56
C ALA A 40 -47.19 -14.67 16.68
N SER A 41 -46.52 -14.48 15.55
CA SER A 41 -45.16 -13.95 15.47
C SER A 41 -45.18 -12.68 14.62
N ASN A 42 -44.99 -11.54 15.29
CA ASN A 42 -44.93 -10.22 14.62
C ASN A 42 -43.47 -9.75 14.37
N SER A 43 -42.50 -10.65 14.55
CA SER A 43 -41.08 -10.40 14.32
C SER A 43 -40.38 -11.62 13.74
N ILE A 44 -39.29 -11.38 13.04
CA ILE A 44 -38.31 -12.39 12.61
C ILE A 44 -37.00 -12.15 13.33
N ASN A 45 -36.23 -13.22 13.60
CA ASN A 45 -34.91 -13.12 14.18
C ASN A 45 -33.85 -13.11 13.05
N ILE A 46 -33.01 -12.05 13.01
CA ILE A 46 -31.85 -11.96 12.11
C ILE A 46 -30.62 -11.81 13.00
N ASN A 47 -29.73 -12.79 12.99
CA ASN A 47 -28.51 -12.81 13.81
C ASN A 47 -28.75 -12.51 15.31
N GLY A 48 -29.80 -13.07 15.88
CA GLY A 48 -30.13 -12.88 17.29
C GLY A 48 -30.93 -11.61 17.61
N SER A 49 -31.14 -10.71 16.65
CA SER A 49 -31.96 -9.50 16.81
C SER A 49 -33.37 -9.71 16.27
N ALA A 50 -34.40 -9.46 17.10
CA ALA A 50 -35.79 -9.52 16.70
C ALA A 50 -36.16 -8.25 15.89
N ILE A 51 -36.58 -8.44 14.64
CA ILE A 51 -37.03 -7.39 13.73
C ILE A 51 -38.53 -7.49 13.54
N SER A 52 -39.26 -6.45 13.88
CA SER A 52 -40.69 -6.43 13.67
C SER A 52 -41.03 -6.54 12.18
N LEU A 53 -42.12 -7.26 11.85
CA LEU A 53 -42.62 -7.36 10.47
C LEU A 53 -42.97 -5.94 9.96
N GLY A 54 -42.43 -5.56 8.81
CA GLY A 54 -42.51 -4.19 8.27
C GLY A 54 -41.40 -3.24 8.79
N GLY A 55 -40.54 -3.67 9.71
CA GLY A 55 -39.37 -2.95 10.12
C GLY A 55 -38.22 -3.10 9.11
N SER A 56 -37.25 -2.18 9.18
CA SER A 56 -36.03 -2.23 8.38
C SER A 56 -34.84 -2.71 9.23
N VAL A 57 -33.96 -3.48 8.62
CA VAL A 57 -32.66 -3.84 9.18
C VAL A 57 -31.60 -3.09 8.38
N THR A 58 -30.79 -2.32 9.07
CA THR A 58 -29.58 -1.78 8.47
C THR A 58 -28.50 -2.88 8.52
N THR A 59 -28.19 -3.48 7.40
CA THR A 59 -27.04 -4.38 7.30
C THR A 59 -25.76 -3.53 7.29
N ALA A 60 -24.81 -3.86 8.17
CA ALA A 60 -23.50 -3.22 8.16
C ALA A 60 -22.83 -3.44 6.80
N THR A 61 -22.47 -2.35 6.13
CA THR A 61 -21.66 -2.42 4.91
C THR A 61 -20.20 -2.68 5.30
N LEU A 62 -19.62 -3.72 4.70
CA LEU A 62 -18.22 -4.07 4.93
C LEU A 62 -17.31 -2.95 4.39
N PRO A 63 -16.28 -2.54 5.12
CA PRO A 63 -15.25 -1.69 4.55
C PRO A 63 -14.51 -2.44 3.44
N THR A 64 -14.04 -1.71 2.44
CA THR A 64 -13.15 -2.25 1.41
C THR A 64 -11.82 -1.50 1.44
N VAL A 65 -10.74 -2.16 1.06
CA VAL A 65 -9.41 -1.56 0.92
C VAL A 65 -8.97 -1.74 -0.52
N THR A 66 -8.73 -0.63 -1.23
CA THR A 66 -8.41 -0.63 -2.66
C THR A 66 -6.99 -0.13 -2.95
N GLY A 67 -6.36 0.61 -2.05
CA GLY A 67 -5.01 1.14 -2.23
C GLY A 67 -4.38 1.68 -0.97
N VAL A 68 -3.05 1.83 -1.00
CA VAL A 68 -2.25 2.52 0.02
C VAL A 68 -1.25 3.46 -0.63
N THR A 69 -0.88 4.54 0.05
CA THR A 69 0.13 5.49 -0.39
C THR A 69 0.90 6.03 0.81
N PRO A 70 2.24 5.95 0.84
CA PRO A 70 3.11 5.23 -0.10
C PRO A 70 2.86 3.71 -0.07
N ALA A 71 3.11 3.03 -1.19
CA ALA A 71 2.98 1.56 -1.31
C ALA A 71 4.22 0.82 -0.79
N THR A 72 5.37 1.50 -0.73
CA THR A 72 6.61 1.00 -0.13
C THR A 72 7.01 1.93 1.01
N ILE A 73 7.37 1.35 2.15
CA ILE A 73 7.86 2.05 3.34
C ILE A 73 9.10 1.34 3.88
N THR A 74 9.88 2.04 4.69
CA THR A 74 11.00 1.47 5.43
C THR A 74 10.54 0.85 6.76
N ASN A 75 11.47 0.25 7.50
CA ASN A 75 11.25 -0.29 8.84
C ASN A 75 10.93 0.79 9.91
N ASP A 76 11.09 2.06 9.57
CA ASP A 76 10.78 3.19 10.44
C ASP A 76 9.28 3.46 10.54
N ALA A 77 8.89 4.18 11.60
CA ALA A 77 7.51 4.60 11.83
C ALA A 77 7.02 5.48 10.66
N THR A 78 6.17 4.93 9.81
CA THR A 78 5.68 5.61 8.61
C THR A 78 4.15 5.70 8.61
N THR A 79 3.63 6.86 8.20
CA THR A 79 2.19 7.06 8.02
C THR A 79 1.82 6.80 6.56
N ILE A 80 0.85 5.92 6.35
CA ILE A 80 0.28 5.61 5.04
C ILE A 80 -1.16 6.14 4.95
N THR A 81 -1.58 6.52 3.76
CA THR A 81 -2.98 6.79 3.44
C THR A 81 -3.59 5.54 2.83
N ILE A 82 -4.71 5.11 3.37
CA ILE A 82 -5.47 3.95 2.93
C ILE A 82 -6.72 4.44 2.21
N THR A 83 -6.93 3.98 0.99
CA THR A 83 -8.12 4.27 0.18
C THR A 83 -9.02 3.06 0.09
N GLY A 84 -10.33 3.31 0.08
CA GLY A 84 -11.33 2.25 0.05
C GLY A 84 -12.76 2.78 0.11
N THR A 85 -13.67 2.03 0.73
CA THR A 85 -15.06 2.46 0.94
C THR A 85 -15.57 2.03 2.32
N ASN A 86 -16.63 2.69 2.78
CA ASN A 86 -17.37 2.37 4.00
C ASN A 86 -16.53 2.42 5.28
N PHE A 87 -15.50 3.27 5.35
CA PHE A 87 -14.75 3.51 6.58
C PHE A 87 -15.63 4.28 7.58
N SER A 88 -15.65 3.82 8.84
CA SER A 88 -16.43 4.44 9.90
C SER A 88 -15.76 5.69 10.47
N SER A 89 -16.55 6.72 10.76
CA SER A 89 -16.07 7.92 11.48
C SER A 89 -15.74 7.66 12.96
N ALA A 90 -16.09 6.49 13.51
CA ALA A 90 -15.72 6.06 14.85
C ALA A 90 -14.26 5.57 14.96
N ILE A 91 -13.40 5.93 14.02
CA ILE A 91 -11.99 5.58 13.89
C ILE A 91 -11.79 4.05 13.81
N PRO A 92 -11.65 3.49 12.59
CA PRO A 92 -11.43 2.06 12.40
C PRO A 92 -10.14 1.57 13.07
N GLN A 93 -10.11 0.29 13.43
CA GLN A 93 -8.87 -0.42 13.67
C GLN A 93 -8.24 -0.80 12.33
N VAL A 94 -6.92 -0.64 12.22
CA VAL A 94 -6.16 -1.00 11.02
C VAL A 94 -5.03 -1.95 11.39
N GLU A 95 -4.90 -3.02 10.60
CA GLU A 95 -3.87 -4.03 10.77
C GLU A 95 -3.20 -4.35 9.44
N ALA A 96 -1.90 -4.63 9.50
CA ALA A 96 -1.12 -5.17 8.38
C ALA A 96 -0.93 -6.68 8.61
N LEU A 97 -1.40 -7.50 7.67
CA LEU A 97 -1.23 -8.95 7.70
C LEU A 97 -0.07 -9.34 6.80
N ASN A 98 0.94 -10.01 7.37
CA ASN A 98 1.95 -10.71 6.58
C ASN A 98 1.35 -12.05 6.09
N PRO A 99 1.05 -12.21 4.79
CA PRO A 99 0.40 -13.42 4.29
C PRO A 99 1.29 -14.66 4.30
N SER A 100 2.61 -14.49 4.38
CA SER A 100 3.56 -15.61 4.42
C SER A 100 3.65 -16.25 5.81
N THR A 101 3.47 -15.46 6.88
CA THR A 101 3.59 -15.92 8.27
C THR A 101 2.24 -16.01 8.99
N GLY A 102 1.21 -15.31 8.47
CA GLY A 102 -0.09 -15.19 9.13
C GLY A 102 -0.09 -14.22 10.33
N ILE A 103 0.99 -13.45 10.54
CA ILE A 103 1.11 -12.52 11.67
C ILE A 103 0.43 -11.20 11.32
N TYR A 104 -0.30 -10.64 12.28
CA TYR A 104 -0.97 -9.34 12.22
C TYR A 104 -0.17 -8.30 13.00
N TYR A 105 -0.03 -7.12 12.43
CA TYR A 105 0.62 -5.96 13.05
C TYR A 105 -0.39 -4.82 13.12
N THR A 106 -0.77 -4.42 14.32
CA THR A 106 -1.71 -3.32 14.54
C THR A 106 -1.04 -1.98 14.28
N ALA A 107 -1.75 -1.05 13.63
CA ALA A 107 -1.27 0.31 13.44
C ALA A 107 -1.04 1.02 14.78
N ASN A 108 0.05 1.80 14.88
CA ASN A 108 0.37 2.61 16.06
C ASN A 108 -0.68 3.69 16.32
N SER A 109 -1.22 4.25 15.27
CA SER A 109 -2.32 5.23 15.30
C SER A 109 -3.09 5.22 13.99
N VAL A 110 -4.37 5.60 14.06
CA VAL A 110 -5.27 5.73 12.90
C VAL A 110 -5.99 7.07 12.99
N SER A 111 -6.18 7.74 11.86
CA SER A 111 -6.99 8.95 11.76
C SER A 111 -8.01 8.82 10.62
N TYR A 112 -9.25 9.21 10.91
CA TYR A 112 -10.32 9.23 9.92
C TYR A 112 -10.30 10.53 9.13
N SER A 113 -10.31 10.43 7.81
CA SER A 113 -10.45 11.58 6.90
C SER A 113 -11.82 11.61 6.22
N SER A 114 -12.28 10.47 5.73
CA SER A 114 -13.59 10.31 5.10
C SER A 114 -13.98 8.83 5.03
N ALA A 115 -15.20 8.52 4.60
CA ALA A 115 -15.65 7.15 4.37
C ALA A 115 -14.86 6.41 3.27
N THR A 116 -13.98 7.09 2.56
CA THR A 116 -13.13 6.51 1.49
C THR A 116 -11.64 6.69 1.73
N SER A 117 -11.23 7.38 2.81
CA SER A 117 -9.82 7.66 3.11
C SER A 117 -9.58 7.71 4.61
N ILE A 118 -8.60 6.97 5.08
CA ILE A 118 -8.07 7.01 6.44
C ILE A 118 -6.53 7.03 6.36
N THR A 119 -5.88 7.47 7.43
CA THR A 119 -4.43 7.34 7.57
C THR A 119 -4.11 6.41 8.73
N ALA A 120 -3.05 5.61 8.58
CA ALA A 120 -2.56 4.71 9.61
C ALA A 120 -1.04 4.82 9.71
N ASN A 121 -0.50 4.87 10.94
CA ASN A 121 0.93 4.85 11.19
C ASN A 121 1.35 3.44 11.59
N PHE A 122 2.40 2.91 10.95
CA PHE A 122 2.95 1.61 11.24
C PHE A 122 4.44 1.70 11.54
N THR A 123 4.93 0.78 12.38
CA THR A 123 6.35 0.42 12.51
C THR A 123 6.44 -1.07 12.24
N LEU A 124 6.82 -1.44 11.02
CA LEU A 124 6.91 -2.82 10.56
C LEU A 124 8.40 -3.17 10.40
N THR A 125 8.93 -4.03 11.25
CA THR A 125 10.36 -4.36 11.29
C THR A 125 10.72 -5.61 10.49
N VAL A 126 9.78 -6.16 9.75
CA VAL A 126 9.99 -7.35 8.92
C VAL A 126 9.72 -6.98 7.46
N ASP A 127 10.73 -7.15 6.62
CA ASP A 127 10.63 -6.92 5.18
C ASP A 127 9.71 -7.96 4.56
N ALA A 128 8.60 -7.49 4.03
CA ALA A 128 7.56 -8.32 3.43
C ALA A 128 6.53 -7.46 2.70
N SER A 129 5.67 -8.13 1.94
CA SER A 129 4.47 -7.53 1.36
C SER A 129 3.25 -7.85 2.24
N TYR A 130 2.52 -6.84 2.64
CA TYR A 130 1.42 -6.90 3.60
C TYR A 130 0.07 -6.64 2.96
N LYS A 131 -0.95 -7.40 3.39
CA LYS A 131 -2.36 -7.06 3.18
C LYS A 131 -2.83 -6.12 4.27
N ILE A 132 -3.69 -5.17 3.93
CA ILE A 132 -4.26 -4.24 4.89
C ILE A 132 -5.69 -4.66 5.24
N ILE A 133 -5.97 -4.67 6.54
CA ILE A 133 -7.27 -4.98 7.12
C ILE A 133 -7.78 -3.74 7.83
N VAL A 134 -9.04 -3.40 7.56
CA VAL A 134 -9.74 -2.31 8.23
C VAL A 134 -10.97 -2.87 8.90
N THR A 135 -11.12 -2.65 10.21
CA THR A 135 -12.28 -3.08 11.01
C THR A 135 -13.01 -1.87 11.56
N ASN A 136 -14.27 -1.71 11.18
CA ASN A 136 -15.12 -0.65 11.69
C ASN A 136 -15.62 -1.01 13.09
N PRO A 137 -15.38 -0.20 14.14
CA PRO A 137 -15.71 -0.56 15.52
C PRO A 137 -17.20 -0.48 15.80
N ASP A 138 -17.94 0.38 15.11
CA ASP A 138 -19.39 0.59 15.26
C ASP A 138 -20.23 -0.58 14.73
N THR A 139 -19.71 -1.32 13.77
CA THR A 139 -20.39 -2.45 13.14
C THR A 139 -19.69 -3.79 13.35
N GLY A 140 -18.45 -3.77 13.86
CA GLY A 140 -17.58 -4.96 13.97
C GLY A 140 -17.26 -5.60 12.61
N SER A 141 -17.51 -4.88 11.52
CA SER A 141 -17.29 -5.38 10.16
C SER A 141 -15.85 -5.13 9.72
N SER A 142 -15.20 -6.15 9.14
CA SER A 142 -13.82 -6.08 8.67
C SER A 142 -13.74 -6.29 7.17
N GLY A 143 -12.86 -5.53 6.50
CA GLY A 143 -12.47 -5.71 5.11
C GLY A 143 -10.97 -5.87 4.98
N ILE A 144 -10.56 -6.80 4.13
CA ILE A 144 -9.15 -7.06 3.81
C ILE A 144 -8.88 -6.73 2.35
N SER A 145 -7.71 -6.17 2.05
CA SER A 145 -7.29 -5.95 0.66
C SER A 145 -7.17 -7.28 -0.11
N SER A 146 -7.57 -7.29 -1.38
CA SER A 146 -7.54 -8.50 -2.23
C SER A 146 -6.11 -9.00 -2.47
N SER A 147 -5.15 -8.07 -2.58
CA SER A 147 -3.71 -8.34 -2.72
C SER A 147 -2.92 -7.67 -1.60
N ALA A 148 -1.64 -7.98 -1.49
CA ALA A 148 -0.71 -7.20 -0.70
C ALA A 148 -0.54 -5.82 -1.36
N LEU A 149 -0.79 -4.77 -0.59
CA LEU A 149 -0.76 -3.38 -1.05
C LEU A 149 0.39 -2.57 -0.46
N LEU A 150 0.97 -3.03 0.64
CA LEU A 150 2.05 -2.35 1.34
C LEU A 150 3.29 -3.25 1.33
N THR A 151 4.42 -2.73 0.87
CA THR A 151 5.72 -3.39 0.94
C THR A 151 6.59 -2.69 1.97
N VAL A 152 7.25 -3.46 2.82
CA VAL A 152 8.30 -2.99 3.72
C VAL A 152 9.62 -3.46 3.16
N SER A 153 10.56 -2.53 2.98
CA SER A 153 11.86 -2.75 2.36
C SER A 153 12.80 -1.63 2.80
N ASP A 154 14.05 -1.95 3.09
CA ASP A 154 15.06 -0.97 3.46
C ASP A 154 15.68 -0.32 2.22
N ALA A 155 15.83 1.02 2.28
CA ALA A 155 16.51 1.75 1.21
C ALA A 155 17.98 1.30 1.07
N PRO A 156 18.56 1.35 -0.15
CA PRO A 156 19.96 0.98 -0.37
C PRO A 156 20.92 1.80 0.49
N THR A 157 22.03 1.20 0.87
CA THR A 157 23.09 1.86 1.62
C THR A 157 24.41 1.63 0.93
N PHE A 158 25.13 2.72 0.59
CA PHE A 158 26.49 2.60 0.06
C PHE A 158 27.44 2.13 1.17
N SER A 159 28.21 1.08 0.93
CA SER A 159 29.34 0.66 1.76
C SER A 159 30.62 1.41 1.40
N THR A 160 30.79 1.80 0.12
CA THR A 160 31.91 2.68 -0.29
C THR A 160 31.73 4.08 0.29
N GLY A 161 32.73 4.59 1.02
CA GLY A 161 32.72 5.92 1.62
C GLY A 161 32.57 7.05 0.59
N ALA A 162 31.89 8.14 0.96
CA ALA A 162 31.78 9.33 0.12
C ALA A 162 33.12 10.00 -0.14
N GLY A 163 33.29 10.68 -1.25
CA GLY A 163 34.47 11.49 -1.60
C GLY A 163 35.37 10.80 -2.60
N SER A 164 36.70 10.86 -2.37
CA SER A 164 37.69 10.41 -3.35
C SER A 164 37.76 8.91 -3.49
N LEU A 165 37.55 8.40 -4.71
CA LEU A 165 37.83 7.00 -5.07
C LEU A 165 39.29 6.76 -5.43
N GLY A 166 40.10 7.83 -5.58
CA GLY A 166 41.53 7.74 -5.84
C GLY A 166 42.06 8.73 -6.87
N THR A 167 43.33 8.56 -7.18
CA THR A 167 44.03 9.35 -8.21
C THR A 167 44.53 8.39 -9.28
N VAL A 168 44.25 8.69 -10.55
CA VAL A 168 44.72 7.94 -11.72
C VAL A 168 45.56 8.84 -12.63
N ALA A 169 46.52 8.26 -13.35
CA ALA A 169 47.29 9.04 -14.32
C ALA A 169 46.47 9.33 -15.60
N ALA A 170 46.71 10.44 -16.24
CA ALA A 170 46.12 10.78 -17.53
C ALA A 170 46.39 9.65 -18.55
N GLY A 171 45.36 9.18 -19.25
CA GLY A 171 45.45 8.10 -20.22
C GLY A 171 45.61 6.69 -19.65
N ALA A 172 45.64 6.53 -18.33
CA ALA A 172 45.73 5.21 -17.72
C ALA A 172 44.41 4.46 -17.69
N SER A 173 44.48 3.14 -17.62
CA SER A 173 43.30 2.31 -17.38
C SER A 173 42.72 2.58 -16.00
N VAL A 174 41.40 2.70 -15.92
CA VAL A 174 40.64 2.86 -14.68
C VAL A 174 39.91 1.53 -14.40
N SER A 175 40.03 1.07 -13.15
CA SER A 175 39.25 -0.04 -12.60
C SER A 175 39.04 0.25 -11.12
N LEU A 176 37.84 0.74 -10.80
CA LEU A 176 37.40 1.12 -9.48
C LEU A 176 36.02 0.50 -9.23
N ASP A 177 35.72 0.23 -7.97
CA ASP A 177 34.42 -0.34 -7.58
C ASP A 177 33.73 0.56 -6.55
N VAL A 178 32.43 0.71 -6.70
CA VAL A 178 31.55 1.35 -5.72
C VAL A 178 30.50 0.34 -5.30
N ASP A 179 30.48 0.05 -4.01
CA ASP A 179 29.59 -0.95 -3.43
C ASP A 179 28.43 -0.30 -2.69
N ALA A 180 27.26 -0.90 -2.84
CA ALA A 180 26.06 -0.62 -2.05
C ALA A 180 25.32 -1.94 -1.79
N SER A 181 24.55 -1.98 -0.71
CA SER A 181 23.71 -3.12 -0.32
C SER A 181 22.30 -2.66 0.01
N SER A 182 21.35 -3.55 -0.19
CA SER A 182 19.96 -3.45 0.22
C SER A 182 19.46 -4.85 0.59
N ASP A 183 18.23 -5.00 1.04
CA ASP A 183 17.51 -6.26 1.21
C ASP A 183 17.13 -6.91 -0.13
N SER A 184 17.23 -6.16 -1.23
CA SER A 184 16.99 -6.61 -2.60
C SER A 184 18.15 -6.26 -3.53
N THR A 185 18.03 -6.56 -4.83
CA THR A 185 19.07 -6.26 -5.82
C THR A 185 19.26 -4.76 -6.02
N VAL A 186 20.51 -4.30 -6.02
CA VAL A 186 20.86 -2.88 -6.22
C VAL A 186 21.28 -2.64 -7.67
N ALA A 187 20.78 -1.55 -8.25
CA ALA A 187 21.21 -1.01 -9.53
C ALA A 187 21.88 0.35 -9.34
N PHE A 188 22.97 0.59 -10.08
CA PHE A 188 23.74 1.84 -10.03
C PHE A 188 23.47 2.70 -11.26
N SER A 189 23.37 4.01 -11.05
CA SER A 189 23.29 5.01 -12.11
C SER A 189 24.02 6.29 -11.71
N GLU A 190 24.43 7.09 -12.69
CA GLU A 190 25.00 8.41 -12.45
C GLU A 190 23.94 9.49 -12.63
N THR A 191 23.91 10.48 -11.74
CA THR A 191 22.95 11.59 -11.79
C THR A 191 23.51 12.90 -12.31
N THR A 192 24.85 13.02 -12.46
CA THR A 192 25.54 14.26 -12.79
C THR A 192 26.08 14.36 -14.21
N SER A 193 26.15 13.25 -14.94
CA SER A 193 26.70 13.18 -16.30
C SER A 193 28.16 13.67 -16.44
N VAL A 194 28.99 13.41 -15.43
CA VAL A 194 30.43 13.72 -15.40
C VAL A 194 31.27 12.48 -15.65
N LEU A 195 30.90 11.36 -15.02
CA LEU A 195 31.60 10.10 -15.09
C LEU A 195 31.42 9.41 -16.46
N THR A 196 30.16 9.26 -16.88
CA THR A 196 29.79 8.48 -18.05
C THR A 196 29.58 9.29 -19.32
N SER A 197 29.56 10.60 -19.24
CA SER A 197 29.34 11.47 -20.40
C SER A 197 30.48 11.40 -21.41
N ASN A 198 30.12 11.18 -22.67
CA ASN A 198 31.03 11.26 -23.82
C ASN A 198 31.07 12.68 -24.41
N SER A 199 31.19 13.70 -23.57
CA SER A 199 31.45 15.05 -24.03
C SER A 199 32.93 15.21 -24.36
N ASN A 200 33.27 15.69 -25.57
CA ASN A 200 34.65 15.90 -26.02
C ASN A 200 35.39 17.04 -25.25
N THR A 201 35.06 17.25 -24.00
CA THR A 201 35.71 18.22 -23.11
C THR A 201 36.39 17.47 -21.95
N PRO A 202 37.68 17.07 -22.13
CA PRO A 202 38.41 16.33 -21.08
C PRO A 202 38.54 17.09 -19.76
N ALA A 203 38.18 18.35 -19.73
CA ALA A 203 38.18 19.15 -18.50
C ALA A 203 36.94 19.02 -17.64
N SER A 204 35.86 18.43 -18.17
CA SER A 204 34.55 18.36 -17.48
C SER A 204 33.94 16.99 -17.39
N THR A 205 34.36 16.03 -18.23
CA THR A 205 33.79 14.67 -18.26
C THR A 205 34.89 13.61 -18.41
N MET A 206 34.60 12.40 -17.90
CA MET A 206 35.57 11.31 -17.87
C MET A 206 35.40 10.28 -18.97
N ASN A 207 34.19 10.15 -19.52
CA ASN A 207 33.86 9.10 -20.52
C ASN A 207 34.24 7.68 -20.06
N LEU A 208 33.95 7.36 -18.80
CA LEU A 208 34.13 6.03 -18.23
C LEU A 208 32.81 5.23 -18.30
N THR A 209 32.91 3.94 -18.15
CA THR A 209 31.75 3.04 -18.08
C THR A 209 31.44 2.72 -16.62
N LEU A 210 30.19 2.91 -16.23
CA LEU A 210 29.63 2.43 -14.98
C LEU A 210 28.83 1.15 -15.27
N ASN A 211 29.17 0.05 -14.62
CA ASN A 211 28.37 -1.15 -14.66
C ASN A 211 27.18 -1.00 -13.70
N SER A 212 25.98 -0.97 -14.26
CA SER A 212 24.75 -0.74 -13.50
C SER A 212 24.40 -1.85 -12.50
N SER A 213 24.94 -3.05 -12.65
CA SER A 213 24.64 -4.17 -11.75
C SER A 213 25.71 -4.40 -10.69
N THR A 214 26.95 -3.95 -10.93
CA THR A 214 28.07 -4.23 -10.01
C THR A 214 28.68 -2.99 -9.39
N GLY A 215 28.40 -1.79 -9.91
CA GLY A 215 29.03 -0.55 -9.47
C GLY A 215 30.46 -0.35 -9.98
N ALA A 216 30.97 -1.28 -10.80
CA ALA A 216 32.31 -1.19 -11.37
C ALA A 216 32.44 -0.01 -12.34
N ILE A 217 33.48 0.79 -12.17
CA ILE A 217 33.83 1.96 -12.99
C ILE A 217 35.07 1.60 -13.79
N THR A 218 34.97 1.50 -15.10
CA THR A 218 36.04 1.06 -15.99
C THR A 218 36.20 1.98 -17.20
N GLY A 219 37.37 1.94 -17.81
CA GLY A 219 37.67 2.70 -19.04
C GLY A 219 39.07 3.25 -19.05
N THR A 220 39.28 4.35 -19.78
CA THR A 220 40.59 5.05 -19.87
C THR A 220 40.41 6.47 -19.34
N ALA A 221 41.21 6.85 -18.39
CA ALA A 221 41.19 8.20 -17.81
C ALA A 221 41.41 9.27 -18.89
N PRO A 222 40.66 10.40 -18.87
CA PRO A 222 40.90 11.48 -19.80
C PRO A 222 42.30 12.08 -19.65
N SER A 223 42.74 12.86 -20.63
CA SER A 223 44.03 13.54 -20.63
C SER A 223 43.85 15.06 -20.53
N PRO A 224 43.49 15.61 -19.37
CA PRO A 224 43.34 17.04 -19.18
C PRO A 224 44.71 17.72 -19.27
N THR A 225 44.75 19.02 -19.49
CA THR A 225 45.99 19.81 -19.61
C THR A 225 46.65 20.07 -18.26
N SER A 226 45.94 19.88 -17.14
CA SER A 226 46.43 20.01 -15.77
C SER A 226 45.72 18.99 -14.89
N GLY A 227 46.29 18.71 -13.71
CA GLY A 227 45.64 17.85 -12.73
C GLY A 227 44.23 18.31 -12.43
N THR A 228 43.26 17.44 -12.62
CA THR A 228 41.82 17.76 -12.57
C THR A 228 41.08 16.76 -11.69
N THR A 229 40.23 17.26 -10.78
CA THR A 229 39.35 16.44 -9.96
C THR A 229 37.92 16.49 -10.57
N TYR A 230 37.40 15.31 -10.84
CA TYR A 230 36.03 15.11 -11.39
C TYR A 230 35.12 14.69 -10.24
N ASN A 231 34.10 15.52 -9.96
CA ASN A 231 33.10 15.23 -8.95
C ASN A 231 31.83 14.74 -9.62
N PHE A 232 31.29 13.63 -9.15
CA PHE A 232 30.05 13.04 -9.68
C PHE A 232 29.22 12.44 -8.54
N THR A 233 27.95 12.20 -8.82
CA THR A 233 27.03 11.57 -7.88
C THR A 233 26.51 10.28 -8.47
N LEU A 234 26.63 9.21 -7.75
CA LEU A 234 25.98 7.93 -8.06
C LEU A 234 24.73 7.75 -7.23
N ARG A 235 23.74 7.16 -7.87
CA ARG A 235 22.51 6.69 -7.28
C ARG A 235 22.52 5.18 -7.21
N ALA A 236 22.25 4.62 -6.04
CA ALA A 236 21.88 3.23 -5.86
C ALA A 236 20.35 3.15 -5.78
N THR A 237 19.76 2.22 -6.52
CA THR A 237 18.30 1.97 -6.57
C THR A 237 18.07 0.49 -6.30
N ASP A 238 17.16 0.14 -5.38
CA ASP A 238 16.76 -1.23 -5.10
C ASP A 238 15.63 -1.71 -6.03
N ALA A 239 15.20 -2.97 -5.86
CA ALA A 239 14.11 -3.54 -6.66
C ALA A 239 12.74 -2.90 -6.37
N GLU A 240 12.56 -2.33 -5.19
CA GLU A 240 11.37 -1.61 -4.71
C GLU A 240 11.36 -0.13 -5.14
N SER A 241 12.37 0.29 -5.90
CA SER A 241 12.55 1.66 -6.41
C SER A 241 12.89 2.70 -5.33
N GLN A 242 13.39 2.28 -4.17
CA GLN A 242 13.96 3.19 -3.19
C GLN A 242 15.37 3.59 -3.66
N THR A 243 15.79 4.80 -3.35
CA THR A 243 17.05 5.35 -3.86
C THR A 243 17.85 6.04 -2.79
N VAL A 244 19.18 5.96 -2.93
CA VAL A 244 20.12 6.79 -2.18
C VAL A 244 21.19 7.35 -3.13
N ASP A 245 21.54 8.61 -2.93
CA ASP A 245 22.58 9.30 -3.70
C ASP A 245 23.84 9.48 -2.86
N ARG A 246 25.02 9.31 -3.50
CA ARG A 246 26.29 9.58 -2.86
C ARG A 246 27.27 10.26 -3.80
N ALA A 247 27.94 11.30 -3.30
CA ALA A 247 28.93 12.06 -4.05
C ALA A 247 30.31 11.39 -3.97
N PHE A 248 30.96 11.29 -5.12
CA PHE A 248 32.29 10.73 -5.29
C PHE A 248 33.16 11.65 -6.13
N SER A 249 34.49 11.41 -6.11
CA SER A 249 35.41 12.10 -7.00
C SER A 249 36.55 11.17 -7.44
N ILE A 250 37.10 11.45 -8.62
CA ILE A 250 38.32 10.85 -9.13
C ILE A 250 39.25 11.98 -9.56
N THR A 251 40.50 11.95 -9.12
CA THR A 251 41.50 12.92 -9.54
C THR A 251 42.36 12.32 -10.65
N VAL A 252 42.46 13.02 -11.78
CA VAL A 252 43.39 12.67 -12.87
C VAL A 252 44.63 13.52 -12.73
N SER A 253 45.78 12.89 -12.52
CA SER A 253 47.11 13.52 -12.45
C SER A 253 47.75 13.54 -13.83
N VAL A 254 48.32 14.68 -14.20
CA VAL A 254 49.21 14.77 -15.37
C VAL A 254 50.64 14.63 -14.88
N GLY A 255 51.41 13.78 -15.53
CA GLY A 255 52.86 13.70 -15.24
C GLY A 255 53.53 15.07 -15.42
N ALA A 256 54.45 15.42 -14.56
CA ALA A 256 55.28 16.60 -14.81
C ALA A 256 55.94 16.40 -16.18
N THR A 257 55.64 17.30 -17.14
CA THR A 257 56.41 17.38 -18.39
C THR A 257 57.82 17.84 -18.01
N GLY A 258 58.66 16.92 -17.60
CA GLY A 258 60.08 17.12 -17.38
C GLY A 258 60.77 17.36 -18.72
N GLY A 259 60.92 18.58 -19.12
CA GLY A 259 61.57 19.00 -20.35
C GLY A 259 62.39 20.26 -20.13
N GLY A 260 63.17 20.30 -19.08
CA GLY A 260 64.28 21.26 -19.02
C GLY A 260 65.51 20.60 -19.59
N GLN A 261 65.80 20.74 -20.88
CA GLN A 261 67.16 20.55 -21.36
C GLN A 261 67.97 21.73 -20.83
N PHE A 262 68.85 21.43 -19.91
CA PHE A 262 69.95 22.33 -19.61
C PHE A 262 71.04 22.14 -20.72
N ASN A 263 71.22 23.12 -21.58
CA ASN A 263 72.39 23.27 -22.42
C ASN A 263 73.51 23.94 -21.60
#